data_68d3c1882009995c55e0a0c00452f873
#
_entry.id   68d3c1882009995c55e0a0c00452f873
#
_cell.length_a   1.000
_cell.length_b   1.000
_cell.length_c   1.000
_cell.angle_alpha   90.00
_cell.angle_beta   90.00
_cell.angle_gamma   90.00
#
_symmetry.space_group_name_H-M   'P 1'
#
loop_
_entity.id
_entity.type
_entity.pdbx_description
1 polymer ?
#
loop_
_entity_poly.entity_id
_entity_poly.type
_entity_poly.pdbx_seq_one_letter_code
_entity_poly.pdbx_strand_id
1 'polypeptide(L)'
;MESPRLVAALTRIVRDVGLAEDLAQDALEAAIRQWPDAGIPDRPAAWLMGTAKHRAIDAMRRRTTLQRKAEELGRDLDLGQGTAPDLDTAIDDAAIGDDLLRLVFICCHPVLSVDARVALTLRLLGGLRTDEIARAFLISEATIGQRIVRAKRTLSEAHVPFEVPQGADLEARLASVLQVVYLVFNEGYSATSGDDWVRPALCEDALRLGRVLAGLVPDEPEVHGLVALMEIQGSRLRARTDATGRPIPLLEQQRARWDRLLIDRGLAALDRAESFEGSRGPYVLQAAIAACHAHARTADEIDWPRIVALYDALAQSAPSPIVELNRAVAVSMAYGPAAGLELVDALATEPALIAYHLLPAVRGDFLMKLGRFDEAASELADGLAARTTGCGHCPHQWVGAARAARYRIFQPHLGRGGQCDHPGF
;
A
#
# COMPACT_ATOMS: atom_id res chain seq x y z
N MET A 1 -8.28 -1.97 17.10
CA MET A 1 -8.59 -0.66 16.45
C MET A 1 -8.46 0.55 17.39
N GLU A 2 -8.29 0.34 18.69
CA GLU A 2 -8.18 1.44 19.67
C GLU A 2 -6.84 2.19 19.60
N SER A 3 -5.73 1.47 19.35
CA SER A 3 -4.39 2.07 19.36
C SER A 3 -4.21 3.21 18.33
N PRO A 4 -4.57 3.09 17.04
CA PRO A 4 -4.46 4.20 16.09
C PRO A 4 -5.31 5.42 16.47
N ARG A 5 -6.52 5.20 17.01
CA ARG A 5 -7.40 6.27 17.47
C ARG A 5 -6.81 6.99 18.67
N LEU A 6 -6.21 6.24 19.60
CA LEU A 6 -5.55 6.78 20.76
C LEU A 6 -4.34 7.64 20.36
N VAL A 7 -3.47 7.13 19.46
CA VAL A 7 -2.33 7.88 18.93
C VAL A 7 -2.78 9.14 18.21
N ALA A 8 -3.82 9.07 17.38
CA ALA A 8 -4.34 10.23 16.66
C ALA A 8 -4.82 11.34 17.62
N ALA A 9 -5.64 10.98 18.59
CA ALA A 9 -6.14 11.95 19.58
C ALA A 9 -5.00 12.55 20.43
N LEU A 10 -4.01 11.74 20.82
CA LEU A 10 -2.83 12.22 21.54
C LEU A 10 -1.96 13.13 20.67
N THR A 11 -1.79 12.82 19.38
CA THR A 11 -1.02 13.67 18.45
C THR A 11 -1.64 15.06 18.34
N ARG A 12 -2.96 15.18 18.34
CA ARG A 12 -3.66 16.48 18.40
C ARG A 12 -3.28 17.27 19.66
N ILE A 13 -3.14 16.60 20.80
CA ILE A 13 -2.82 17.23 22.08
C ILE A 13 -1.36 17.64 22.17
N VAL A 14 -0.44 16.68 21.91
CA VAL A 14 1.00 16.90 22.13
C VAL A 14 1.74 17.44 20.90
N ARG A 15 1.10 17.44 19.71
CA ARG A 15 1.65 17.87 18.42
C ARG A 15 2.99 17.20 18.04
N ASP A 16 3.18 16.00 18.53
CA ASP A 16 4.36 15.17 18.26
C ASP A 16 3.92 13.70 18.17
N VAL A 17 4.07 13.11 16.99
CA VAL A 17 3.63 11.72 16.72
C VAL A 17 4.44 10.71 17.52
N GLY A 18 5.72 10.99 17.77
CA GLY A 18 6.59 10.12 18.55
C GLY A 18 6.14 10.06 20.01
N LEU A 19 5.98 11.22 20.63
CA LEU A 19 5.49 11.34 22.00
C LEU A 19 4.07 10.76 22.14
N ALA A 20 3.20 10.98 21.16
CA ALA A 20 1.84 10.44 21.17
C ALA A 20 1.83 8.91 21.15
N GLU A 21 2.69 8.26 20.35
CA GLU A 21 2.82 6.80 20.34
C GLU A 21 3.34 6.27 21.69
N ASP A 22 4.38 6.90 22.24
CA ASP A 22 4.96 6.49 23.54
C ASP A 22 3.90 6.55 24.66
N LEU A 23 3.13 7.65 24.70
CA LEU A 23 2.05 7.83 25.68
C LEU A 23 0.89 6.82 25.48
N ALA A 24 0.58 6.47 24.23
CA ALA A 24 -0.41 5.44 23.92
C ALA A 24 0.07 4.06 24.39
N GLN A 25 1.33 3.72 24.13
CA GLN A 25 1.93 2.47 24.60
C GLN A 25 1.94 2.40 26.12
N ASP A 26 2.32 3.46 26.79
CA ASP A 26 2.30 3.56 28.25
C ASP A 26 0.90 3.32 28.84
N ALA A 27 -0.16 3.83 28.16
CA ALA A 27 -1.54 3.60 28.61
C ALA A 27 -1.96 2.13 28.42
N LEU A 28 -1.57 1.53 27.30
CA LEU A 28 -1.80 0.10 27.03
C LEU A 28 -1.06 -0.80 28.04
N GLU A 29 0.19 -0.48 28.37
CA GLU A 29 0.94 -1.19 29.40
C GLU A 29 0.28 -1.06 30.78
N ALA A 30 -0.26 0.10 31.11
CA ALA A 30 -1.00 0.28 32.35
C ALA A 30 -2.26 -0.60 32.37
N ALA A 31 -2.99 -0.71 31.25
CA ALA A 31 -4.13 -1.59 31.13
C ALA A 31 -3.75 -3.06 31.35
N ILE A 32 -2.68 -3.53 30.70
CA ILE A 32 -2.18 -4.90 30.83
C ILE A 32 -1.81 -5.22 32.30
N ARG A 33 -1.31 -4.24 33.03
CA ARG A 33 -0.94 -4.43 34.45
C ARG A 33 -2.14 -4.37 35.40
N GLN A 34 -3.12 -3.52 35.12
CA GLN A 34 -4.20 -3.26 36.08
C GLN A 34 -5.47 -4.09 35.84
N TRP A 35 -5.84 -4.36 34.59
CA TRP A 35 -7.08 -5.04 34.27
C TRP A 35 -7.14 -6.52 34.72
N PRO A 36 -6.04 -7.28 34.79
CA PRO A 36 -6.10 -8.65 35.35
C PRO A 36 -6.61 -8.68 36.78
N ASP A 37 -6.27 -7.69 37.61
CA ASP A 37 -6.64 -7.61 39.02
C ASP A 37 -7.93 -6.80 39.27
N ALA A 38 -8.07 -5.68 38.57
CA ALA A 38 -9.19 -4.74 38.77
C ALA A 38 -10.42 -5.02 37.91
N GLY A 39 -10.30 -5.93 36.92
CA GLY A 39 -11.30 -6.14 35.89
C GLY A 39 -11.21 -5.14 34.73
N ILE A 40 -11.80 -5.53 33.59
CA ILE A 40 -11.87 -4.65 32.41
C ILE A 40 -12.96 -3.61 32.68
N PRO A 41 -12.68 -2.29 32.55
CA PRO A 41 -13.68 -1.24 32.73
C PRO A 41 -14.83 -1.36 31.74
N ASP A 42 -16.03 -0.86 32.10
CA ASP A 42 -17.20 -0.83 31.20
C ASP A 42 -16.92 -0.07 29.90
N ARG A 43 -16.03 0.92 29.93
CA ARG A 43 -15.62 1.72 28.77
C ARG A 43 -14.08 1.72 28.61
N PRO A 44 -13.48 0.63 28.05
CA PRO A 44 -12.03 0.47 27.96
C PRO A 44 -11.33 1.59 27.20
N ALA A 45 -11.90 2.02 26.07
CA ALA A 45 -11.37 3.12 25.27
C ALA A 45 -11.31 4.44 26.03
N ALA A 46 -12.34 4.77 26.80
CA ALA A 46 -12.37 5.97 27.62
C ALA A 46 -11.33 5.93 28.76
N TRP A 47 -11.12 4.75 29.36
CA TRP A 47 -10.11 4.56 30.38
C TRP A 47 -8.68 4.73 29.82
N LEU A 48 -8.39 4.13 28.65
CA LEU A 48 -7.12 4.29 27.94
C LEU A 48 -6.85 5.75 27.62
N MET A 49 -7.85 6.44 27.05
CA MET A 49 -7.76 7.86 26.71
C MET A 49 -7.52 8.74 27.95
N GLY A 50 -8.24 8.50 29.05
CA GLY A 50 -8.04 9.21 30.32
C GLY A 50 -6.64 9.03 30.86
N THR A 51 -6.16 7.77 30.90
CA THR A 51 -4.80 7.43 31.36
C THR A 51 -3.73 8.12 30.52
N ALA A 52 -3.87 8.07 29.19
CA ALA A 52 -2.93 8.68 28.27
C ALA A 52 -2.95 10.22 28.34
N LYS A 53 -4.12 10.84 28.49
CA LYS A 53 -4.26 12.29 28.67
C LYS A 53 -3.55 12.78 29.94
N HIS A 54 -3.73 12.11 31.06
CA HIS A 54 -3.02 12.48 32.32
C HIS A 54 -1.50 12.47 32.10
N ARG A 55 -0.97 11.43 31.45
CA ARG A 55 0.45 11.35 31.16
C ARG A 55 0.91 12.41 30.15
N ALA A 56 0.08 12.77 29.16
CA ALA A 56 0.35 13.85 28.23
C ALA A 56 0.49 15.20 28.94
N ILE A 57 -0.44 15.51 29.86
CA ILE A 57 -0.39 16.73 30.68
C ILE A 57 0.91 16.79 31.48
N ASP A 58 1.29 15.69 32.12
CA ASP A 58 2.51 15.61 32.91
C ASP A 58 3.78 15.74 32.04
N ALA A 59 3.79 15.17 30.85
CA ALA A 59 4.88 15.32 29.89
C ALA A 59 5.00 16.77 29.41
N MET A 60 3.88 17.42 29.07
CA MET A 60 3.84 18.82 28.66
C MET A 60 4.30 19.76 29.78
N ARG A 61 3.83 19.56 31.00
CA ARG A 61 4.26 20.35 32.17
C ARG A 61 5.77 20.23 32.41
N ARG A 62 6.32 19.01 32.32
CA ARG A 62 7.76 18.77 32.42
C ARG A 62 8.55 19.52 31.33
N ARG A 63 8.05 19.47 30.08
CA ARG A 63 8.67 20.14 28.93
C ARG A 63 8.68 21.68 29.13
N THR A 64 7.56 22.27 29.54
CA THR A 64 7.45 23.72 29.85
C THR A 64 8.38 24.13 30.99
N THR A 65 8.49 23.30 32.05
CA THR A 65 9.40 23.57 33.16
C THR A 65 10.87 23.50 32.75
N LEU A 66 11.25 22.53 31.90
CA LEU A 66 12.58 22.43 31.34
C LEU A 66 12.93 23.57 30.39
N GLN A 67 11.97 24.01 29.57
CA GLN A 67 12.11 25.19 28.71
C GLN A 67 12.38 26.44 29.53
N ARG A 68 11.55 26.73 30.52
CA ARG A 68 11.73 27.89 31.38
C ARG A 68 13.10 27.87 32.10
N LYS A 69 13.55 26.71 32.57
CA LYS A 69 14.89 26.57 33.14
C LYS A 69 16.01 26.76 32.10
N ALA A 70 15.79 26.37 30.85
CA ALA A 70 16.75 26.56 29.77
C ALA A 70 16.82 28.05 29.35
N GLU A 71 15.69 28.73 29.33
CA GLU A 71 15.58 30.18 29.09
C GLU A 71 16.25 30.98 30.23
N GLU A 72 16.01 30.59 31.49
CA GLU A 72 16.71 31.18 32.65
C GLU A 72 18.25 30.98 32.60
N LEU A 73 18.75 29.97 31.90
CA LEU A 73 20.17 29.69 31.69
C LEU A 73 20.74 30.34 30.43
N GLY A 74 19.97 31.22 29.74
CA GLY A 74 20.43 32.02 28.59
C GLY A 74 20.69 31.21 27.32
N ARG A 75 20.02 30.09 27.12
CA ARG A 75 20.01 29.35 25.84
C ARG A 75 18.72 29.63 25.11
N ASP A 76 18.80 30.47 24.09
CA ASP A 76 17.74 30.70 23.10
C ASP A 76 17.42 29.38 22.38
N LEU A 77 16.36 28.69 22.82
CA LEU A 77 15.70 27.66 22.08
C LEU A 77 14.32 28.21 21.71
N ASP A 78 14.20 28.62 20.47
CA ASP A 78 12.97 29.12 19.85
C ASP A 78 11.96 27.97 19.75
N LEU A 79 11.11 27.83 20.76
CA LEU A 79 10.04 26.85 20.82
C LEU A 79 8.71 27.62 20.98
N GLY A 80 7.97 27.71 19.87
CA GLY A 80 6.73 28.45 19.77
C GLY A 80 5.78 28.27 20.97
N GLN A 81 5.27 29.38 21.47
CA GLN A 81 4.28 29.48 22.53
C GLN A 81 2.94 28.87 22.07
N GLY A 82 2.70 27.62 22.42
CA GLY A 82 1.38 26.98 22.28
C GLY A 82 0.60 27.14 23.57
N THR A 83 -0.52 27.86 23.52
CA THR A 83 -1.56 27.89 24.57
C THR A 83 -1.99 26.45 24.88
N ALA A 84 -2.08 26.09 26.16
CA ALA A 84 -2.56 24.78 26.58
C ALA A 84 -4.00 24.56 26.04
N PRO A 85 -4.24 23.48 25.29
CA PRO A 85 -5.57 23.21 24.75
C PRO A 85 -6.56 22.89 25.88
N ASP A 86 -7.80 23.34 25.72
CA ASP A 86 -8.90 22.97 26.59
C ASP A 86 -9.15 21.45 26.48
N LEU A 87 -8.91 20.73 27.57
CA LEU A 87 -8.82 19.27 27.63
C LEU A 87 -10.14 18.56 27.95
N ASP A 88 -11.21 19.33 28.12
CA ASP A 88 -12.51 18.82 28.59
C ASP A 88 -13.49 18.45 27.47
N THR A 89 -13.06 18.49 26.21
CA THR A 89 -13.91 18.05 25.10
C THR A 89 -14.20 16.56 25.21
N ALA A 90 -15.46 16.21 25.39
CA ALA A 90 -15.98 14.85 25.33
C ALA A 90 -15.46 14.11 24.09
N ILE A 91 -15.22 12.81 24.23
CA ILE A 91 -14.82 11.94 23.12
C ILE A 91 -16.01 11.89 22.16
N ASP A 92 -15.99 12.72 21.14
CA ASP A 92 -16.91 12.69 20.02
C ASP A 92 -16.34 11.75 18.95
N ASP A 93 -17.09 10.75 18.52
CA ASP A 93 -16.67 9.80 17.49
C ASP A 93 -16.34 10.51 16.16
N ALA A 94 -17.00 11.64 15.87
CA ALA A 94 -16.68 12.46 14.70
C ALA A 94 -15.29 13.12 14.84
N ALA A 95 -14.96 13.67 16.00
CA ALA A 95 -13.63 14.24 16.25
C ALA A 95 -12.51 13.20 16.18
N ILE A 96 -12.77 11.95 16.59
CA ILE A 96 -11.82 10.85 16.49
C ILE A 96 -11.60 10.45 15.00
N GLY A 97 -12.67 10.47 14.19
CA GLY A 97 -12.57 10.23 12.74
C GLY A 97 -11.65 11.24 12.08
N ASP A 98 -11.84 12.52 12.38
CA ASP A 98 -11.01 13.62 11.87
C ASP A 98 -9.54 13.49 12.32
N ASP A 99 -9.29 13.15 13.58
CA ASP A 99 -7.93 12.97 14.10
C ASP A 99 -7.23 11.77 13.42
N LEU A 100 -7.97 10.69 13.17
CA LEU A 100 -7.42 9.53 12.45
C LEU A 100 -7.06 9.89 11.00
N LEU A 101 -7.90 10.67 10.32
CA LEU A 101 -7.60 11.16 8.97
C LEU A 101 -6.34 12.05 8.96
N ARG A 102 -6.21 12.96 9.92
CA ARG A 102 -5.00 13.78 10.10
C ARG A 102 -3.75 12.91 10.29
N LEU A 103 -3.85 11.86 11.13
CA LEU A 103 -2.75 10.92 11.33
C LEU A 103 -2.36 10.17 10.05
N VAL A 104 -3.34 9.78 9.21
CA VAL A 104 -3.08 9.17 7.89
C VAL A 104 -2.25 10.11 7.02
N PHE A 105 -2.65 11.40 6.92
CA PHE A 105 -1.92 12.38 6.11
C PHE A 105 -0.52 12.67 6.64
N ILE A 106 -0.31 12.61 7.95
CA ILE A 106 1.04 12.76 8.53
C ILE A 106 1.90 11.54 8.20
N CYS A 107 1.41 10.32 8.41
CA CYS A 107 2.17 9.11 8.12
C CYS A 107 2.61 9.01 6.64
N CYS A 108 1.78 9.54 5.74
CA CYS A 108 2.01 9.55 4.30
C CYS A 108 2.58 10.87 3.77
N HIS A 109 3.11 11.74 4.63
CA HIS A 109 3.59 13.06 4.22
C HIS A 109 4.76 12.97 3.23
N PRO A 110 4.78 13.77 2.13
CA PRO A 110 5.81 13.71 1.08
C PRO A 110 7.24 14.02 1.55
N VAL A 111 7.41 14.68 2.70
CA VAL A 111 8.72 14.91 3.32
C VAL A 111 9.44 13.59 3.69
N LEU A 112 8.68 12.52 3.86
CA LEU A 112 9.20 11.19 4.13
C LEU A 112 9.46 10.43 2.83
N SER A 113 10.51 9.60 2.79
CA SER A 113 10.69 8.62 1.72
C SER A 113 9.53 7.61 1.69
N VAL A 114 9.28 7.00 0.53
CA VAL A 114 8.21 6.00 0.37
C VAL A 114 8.32 4.88 1.41
N ASP A 115 9.52 4.34 1.61
CA ASP A 115 9.77 3.27 2.58
C ASP A 115 9.49 3.72 4.02
N ALA A 116 9.78 4.98 4.35
CA ALA A 116 9.50 5.54 5.67
C ALA A 116 7.99 5.73 5.88
N ARG A 117 7.26 6.17 4.84
CA ARG A 117 5.80 6.27 4.86
C ARG A 117 5.14 4.92 5.09
N VAL A 118 5.57 3.89 4.34
CA VAL A 118 5.07 2.52 4.49
C VAL A 118 5.31 2.00 5.90
N ALA A 119 6.54 2.09 6.41
CA ALA A 119 6.88 1.60 7.75
C ALA A 119 6.09 2.31 8.86
N LEU A 120 5.97 3.65 8.75
CA LEU A 120 5.24 4.46 9.73
C LEU A 120 3.73 4.19 9.69
N THR A 121 3.16 4.04 8.49
CA THR A 121 1.74 3.71 8.30
C THR A 121 1.40 2.35 8.90
N LEU A 122 2.20 1.33 8.64
CA LEU A 122 1.99 0.00 9.24
C LEU A 122 2.14 0.03 10.75
N ARG A 123 3.08 0.81 11.28
CA ARG A 123 3.29 0.93 12.73
C ARG A 123 2.12 1.63 13.41
N LEU A 124 1.75 2.83 12.95
CA LEU A 124 0.81 3.70 13.66
C LEU A 124 -0.65 3.44 13.30
N LEU A 125 -0.95 3.10 12.05
CA LEU A 125 -2.30 2.85 11.54
C LEU A 125 -2.61 1.35 11.43
N GLY A 126 -1.63 0.56 11.00
CA GLY A 126 -1.70 -0.90 10.96
C GLY A 126 -1.68 -1.53 12.34
N GLY A 127 -1.01 -0.90 13.30
CA GLY A 127 -0.80 -1.43 14.65
C GLY A 127 0.21 -2.58 14.68
N LEU A 128 1.02 -2.76 13.61
CA LEU A 128 2.03 -3.79 13.53
C LEU A 128 3.23 -3.45 14.42
N ARG A 129 3.84 -4.49 14.99
CA ARG A 129 5.10 -4.36 15.72
C ARG A 129 6.28 -4.26 14.75
N THR A 130 7.38 -3.73 15.21
CA THR A 130 8.60 -3.54 14.41
C THR A 130 9.11 -4.86 13.81
N ASP A 131 9.08 -5.96 14.59
CA ASP A 131 9.45 -7.30 14.15
C ASP A 131 8.49 -7.88 13.08
N GLU A 132 7.21 -7.56 13.17
CA GLU A 132 6.19 -7.96 12.16
C GLU A 132 6.42 -7.24 10.83
N ILE A 133 6.69 -5.92 10.88
CA ILE A 133 7.02 -5.13 9.70
C ILE A 133 8.34 -5.63 9.08
N ALA A 134 9.35 -5.88 9.92
CA ALA A 134 10.65 -6.39 9.47
C ALA A 134 10.53 -7.73 8.75
N ARG A 135 9.76 -8.67 9.31
CA ARG A 135 9.44 -9.95 8.65
C ARG A 135 8.69 -9.77 7.35
N ALA A 136 7.70 -8.85 7.33
CA ALA A 136 6.89 -8.59 6.15
C ALA A 136 7.71 -8.08 4.95
N PHE A 137 8.77 -7.31 5.20
CA PHE A 137 9.63 -6.75 4.15
C PHE A 137 10.99 -7.43 4.03
N LEU A 138 11.26 -8.48 4.82
CA LEU A 138 12.53 -9.21 4.86
C LEU A 138 13.74 -8.27 5.09
N ILE A 139 13.56 -7.33 6.00
CA ILE A 139 14.57 -6.36 6.42
C ILE A 139 14.83 -6.60 7.91
N SER A 140 16.03 -6.25 8.41
CA SER A 140 16.32 -6.40 9.84
C SER A 140 15.42 -5.50 10.69
N GLU A 141 15.05 -6.00 11.90
CA GLU A 141 14.25 -5.24 12.85
C GLU A 141 14.93 -3.90 13.23
N ALA A 142 16.27 -3.93 13.38
CA ALA A 142 17.05 -2.72 13.64
C ALA A 142 16.89 -1.68 12.52
N THR A 143 16.88 -2.10 11.26
CA THR A 143 16.69 -1.21 10.11
C THR A 143 15.29 -0.58 10.12
N ILE A 144 14.25 -1.37 10.37
CA ILE A 144 12.86 -0.85 10.48
C ILE A 144 12.74 0.10 11.67
N GLY A 145 13.28 -0.26 12.83
CA GLY A 145 13.26 0.59 14.02
C GLY A 145 13.92 1.94 13.76
N GLN A 146 15.13 1.95 13.17
CA GLN A 146 15.81 3.19 12.79
C GLN A 146 15.02 4.00 11.75
N ARG A 147 14.37 3.34 10.78
CA ARG A 147 13.55 4.00 9.76
C ARG A 147 12.35 4.70 10.39
N ILE A 148 11.65 4.05 11.32
CA ILE A 148 10.52 4.64 12.05
C ILE A 148 10.98 5.81 12.92
N VAL A 149 12.07 5.66 13.67
CA VAL A 149 12.63 6.74 14.52
C VAL A 149 13.02 7.95 13.67
N ARG A 150 13.72 7.74 12.55
CA ARG A 150 14.08 8.83 11.62
C ARG A 150 12.86 9.49 11.01
N ALA A 151 11.83 8.71 10.62
CA ALA A 151 10.59 9.26 10.07
C ALA A 151 9.90 10.20 11.08
N LYS A 152 9.74 9.76 12.32
CA LYS A 152 9.15 10.59 13.39
C LYS A 152 9.96 11.87 13.62
N ARG A 153 11.29 11.76 13.66
CA ARG A 153 12.18 12.90 13.81
C ARG A 153 12.04 13.88 12.64
N THR A 154 12.04 13.40 11.40
CA THR A 154 11.86 14.23 10.20
C THR A 154 10.53 14.98 10.24
N LEU A 155 9.43 14.33 10.65
CA LEU A 155 8.13 14.99 10.80
C LEU A 155 8.16 16.10 11.86
N SER A 156 8.82 15.83 12.99
CA SER A 156 8.96 16.80 14.08
C SER A 156 9.83 17.99 13.66
N GLU A 157 10.99 17.75 13.03
CA GLU A 157 11.91 18.80 12.54
C GLU A 157 11.28 19.64 11.42
N ALA A 158 10.47 19.03 10.54
CA ALA A 158 9.76 19.74 9.48
C ALA A 158 8.49 20.47 9.98
N HIS A 159 8.17 20.38 11.27
CA HIS A 159 6.99 21.01 11.88
C HIS A 159 5.70 20.70 11.10
N VAL A 160 5.55 19.47 10.62
CA VAL A 160 4.38 19.05 9.83
C VAL A 160 3.10 19.28 10.64
N PRO A 161 2.15 20.09 10.14
CA PRO A 161 0.95 20.41 10.88
C PRO A 161 0.02 19.20 11.00
N PHE A 162 -0.64 19.05 12.15
CA PHE A 162 -1.65 18.01 12.38
C PHE A 162 -3.02 18.46 11.87
N GLU A 163 -3.17 18.46 10.55
CA GLU A 163 -4.36 18.92 9.86
C GLU A 163 -4.68 18.08 8.61
N VAL A 164 -5.91 18.17 8.15
CA VAL A 164 -6.30 17.63 6.84
C VAL A 164 -5.97 18.69 5.82
N PRO A 165 -5.17 18.37 4.78
CA PRO A 165 -4.88 19.33 3.72
C PRO A 165 -6.16 19.71 2.98
N GLN A 166 -6.16 20.86 2.30
CA GLN A 166 -7.33 21.37 1.56
C GLN A 166 -6.98 21.71 0.12
N GLY A 167 -7.97 21.73 -0.77
CA GLY A 167 -7.80 22.09 -2.17
C GLY A 167 -6.80 21.20 -2.90
N ALA A 168 -5.94 21.79 -3.71
CA ALA A 168 -4.94 21.07 -4.52
C ALA A 168 -3.95 20.23 -3.68
N ASP A 169 -3.65 20.66 -2.44
CA ASP A 169 -2.80 19.89 -1.54
C ASP A 169 -3.47 18.61 -1.07
N LEU A 170 -4.80 18.59 -0.94
CA LEU A 170 -5.54 17.38 -0.58
C LEU A 170 -5.37 16.30 -1.65
N GLU A 171 -5.56 16.64 -2.94
CA GLU A 171 -5.43 15.68 -4.04
C GLU A 171 -4.02 15.09 -4.11
N ALA A 172 -2.98 15.95 -4.07
CA ALA A 172 -1.59 15.51 -4.12
C ALA A 172 -1.21 14.61 -2.93
N ARG A 173 -1.71 14.94 -1.73
CA ARG A 173 -1.41 14.18 -0.51
C ARG A 173 -2.25 12.91 -0.42
N LEU A 174 -3.50 12.93 -0.89
CA LEU A 174 -4.34 11.74 -1.01
C LEU A 174 -3.71 10.72 -1.96
N ALA A 175 -3.18 11.17 -3.11
CA ALA A 175 -2.44 10.29 -4.02
C ALA A 175 -1.28 9.57 -3.31
N SER A 176 -0.54 10.28 -2.42
CA SER A 176 0.51 9.68 -1.60
C SER A 176 -0.04 8.62 -0.62
N VAL A 177 -1.19 8.87 0.00
CA VAL A 177 -1.86 7.91 0.90
C VAL A 177 -2.26 6.66 0.14
N LEU A 178 -2.95 6.83 -1.00
CA LEU A 178 -3.40 5.72 -1.84
C LEU A 178 -2.22 4.87 -2.33
N GLN A 179 -1.12 5.52 -2.73
CA GLN A 179 0.12 4.84 -3.12
C GLN A 179 0.66 3.96 -1.98
N VAL A 180 0.71 4.48 -0.76
CA VAL A 180 1.24 3.73 0.39
C VAL A 180 0.36 2.52 0.71
N VAL A 181 -0.96 2.70 0.77
CA VAL A 181 -1.91 1.60 1.02
C VAL A 181 -1.80 0.53 -0.06
N TYR A 182 -1.70 0.95 -1.32
CA TYR A 182 -1.54 0.03 -2.45
C TYR A 182 -0.19 -0.71 -2.42
N LEU A 183 0.90 -0.05 -2.03
CA LEU A 183 2.21 -0.71 -1.88
C LEU A 183 2.20 -1.78 -0.79
N VAL A 184 1.52 -1.52 0.33
CA VAL A 184 1.32 -2.52 1.39
C VAL A 184 0.53 -3.71 0.88
N PHE A 185 -0.56 -3.46 0.15
CA PHE A 185 -1.37 -4.50 -0.46
C PHE A 185 -0.55 -5.34 -1.45
N ASN A 186 0.19 -4.71 -2.35
CA ASN A 186 0.99 -5.39 -3.37
C ASN A 186 2.09 -6.26 -2.76
N GLU A 187 2.76 -5.81 -1.70
CA GLU A 187 3.74 -6.64 -0.99
C GLU A 187 3.07 -7.87 -0.35
N GLY A 188 1.85 -7.72 0.15
CA GLY A 188 1.05 -8.86 0.63
C GLY A 188 0.56 -9.77 -0.47
N TYR A 189 0.14 -9.18 -1.60
CA TYR A 189 -0.43 -9.90 -2.73
C TYR A 189 0.61 -10.63 -3.59
N SER A 190 1.81 -10.08 -3.72
CA SER A 190 2.92 -10.65 -4.48
C SER A 190 4.25 -10.20 -3.87
N ALA A 191 4.71 -10.96 -2.90
CA ALA A 191 5.94 -10.66 -2.19
C ALA A 191 7.13 -10.49 -3.15
N THR A 192 7.89 -9.42 -2.94
CA THR A 192 9.05 -9.09 -3.78
C THR A 192 10.27 -9.95 -3.45
N SER A 193 10.27 -10.58 -2.26
CA SER A 193 11.38 -11.39 -1.76
C SER A 193 10.89 -12.43 -0.74
N GLY A 194 11.64 -13.52 -0.58
CA GLY A 194 11.34 -14.63 0.33
C GLY A 194 10.69 -15.83 -0.36
N ASP A 195 10.50 -16.91 0.39
CA ASP A 195 9.96 -18.17 -0.11
C ASP A 195 8.44 -18.14 -0.29
N ASP A 196 7.75 -17.27 0.46
CA ASP A 196 6.29 -17.11 0.38
C ASP A 196 5.89 -16.06 -0.67
N TRP A 197 5.16 -16.50 -1.68
CA TRP A 197 4.64 -15.63 -2.75
C TRP A 197 3.53 -14.70 -2.31
N VAL A 198 2.85 -15.03 -1.23
CA VAL A 198 1.66 -14.32 -0.73
C VAL A 198 1.77 -14.15 0.77
N ARG A 199 1.50 -12.94 1.26
CA ARG A 199 1.42 -12.58 2.68
C ARG A 199 0.02 -12.05 3.01
N PRO A 200 -0.95 -12.92 3.28
CA PRO A 200 -2.35 -12.54 3.43
C PRO A 200 -2.59 -11.47 4.49
N ALA A 201 -1.84 -11.49 5.59
CA ALA A 201 -1.96 -10.51 6.66
C ALA A 201 -1.74 -9.07 6.20
N LEU A 202 -0.74 -8.82 5.33
CA LEU A 202 -0.54 -7.49 4.75
C LEU A 202 -1.69 -7.05 3.84
N CYS A 203 -2.27 -7.98 3.07
CA CYS A 203 -3.45 -7.68 2.27
C CYS A 203 -4.65 -7.31 3.16
N GLU A 204 -4.86 -8.03 4.25
CA GLU A 204 -5.93 -7.75 5.22
C GLU A 204 -5.75 -6.39 5.89
N ASP A 205 -4.53 -6.04 6.28
CA ASP A 205 -4.21 -4.72 6.84
C ASP A 205 -4.43 -3.59 5.84
N ALA A 206 -3.98 -3.77 4.59
CA ALA A 206 -4.20 -2.78 3.53
C ALA A 206 -5.70 -2.60 3.22
N LEU A 207 -6.46 -3.70 3.13
CA LEU A 207 -7.91 -3.67 2.96
C LEU A 207 -8.61 -2.94 4.11
N ARG A 208 -8.18 -3.20 5.35
CA ARG A 208 -8.71 -2.52 6.54
C ARG A 208 -8.42 -1.01 6.47
N LEU A 209 -7.20 -0.61 6.13
CA LEU A 209 -6.82 0.80 5.97
C LEU A 209 -7.60 1.48 4.85
N GLY A 210 -7.76 0.82 3.69
CA GLY A 210 -8.55 1.34 2.58
C GLY A 210 -10.01 1.57 2.95
N ARG A 211 -10.64 0.62 3.65
CA ARG A 211 -12.03 0.76 4.13
C ARG A 211 -12.20 1.90 5.13
N VAL A 212 -11.24 2.05 6.05
CA VAL A 212 -11.23 3.18 6.99
C VAL A 212 -11.13 4.50 6.22
N LEU A 213 -10.23 4.58 5.25
CA LEU A 213 -10.05 5.77 4.42
C LEU A 213 -11.33 6.11 3.63
N ALA A 214 -12.00 5.11 3.03
CA ALA A 214 -13.27 5.31 2.33
C ALA A 214 -14.39 5.82 3.24
N GLY A 215 -14.37 5.46 4.52
CA GLY A 215 -15.29 6.01 5.52
C GLY A 215 -14.97 7.45 5.93
N LEU A 216 -13.70 7.85 5.86
CA LEU A 216 -13.23 9.18 6.26
C LEU A 216 -13.31 10.21 5.12
N VAL A 217 -13.18 9.77 3.86
CA VAL A 217 -13.28 10.60 2.65
C VAL A 217 -14.23 9.94 1.65
N PRO A 218 -15.55 9.93 1.95
CA PRO A 218 -16.54 9.14 1.23
C PRO A 218 -16.85 9.65 -0.19
N ASP A 219 -16.44 10.88 -0.51
CA ASP A 219 -16.73 11.53 -1.79
C ASP A 219 -15.53 11.48 -2.76
N GLU A 220 -14.49 10.72 -2.44
CA GLU A 220 -13.28 10.60 -3.24
C GLU A 220 -13.29 9.32 -4.08
N PRO A 221 -13.53 9.39 -5.40
CA PRO A 221 -13.69 8.22 -6.26
C PRO A 221 -12.45 7.31 -6.28
N GLU A 222 -11.23 7.86 -6.26
CA GLU A 222 -10.01 7.08 -6.28
C GLU A 222 -9.80 6.25 -4.99
N VAL A 223 -10.35 6.69 -3.88
CA VAL A 223 -10.35 5.90 -2.63
C VAL A 223 -11.23 4.67 -2.79
N HIS A 224 -12.45 4.85 -3.33
CA HIS A 224 -13.35 3.73 -3.62
C HIS A 224 -12.79 2.82 -4.71
N GLY A 225 -12.13 3.38 -5.73
CA GLY A 225 -11.42 2.64 -6.77
C GLY A 225 -10.31 1.77 -6.20
N LEU A 226 -9.49 2.30 -5.29
CA LEU A 226 -8.46 1.51 -4.61
C LEU A 226 -9.05 0.39 -3.75
N VAL A 227 -10.12 0.66 -2.98
CA VAL A 227 -10.80 -0.37 -2.20
C VAL A 227 -11.35 -1.45 -3.12
N ALA A 228 -12.03 -1.09 -4.20
CA ALA A 228 -12.56 -2.01 -5.19
C ALA A 228 -11.45 -2.91 -5.77
N LEU A 229 -10.34 -2.32 -6.18
CA LEU A 229 -9.18 -3.02 -6.73
C LEU A 229 -8.63 -4.05 -5.73
N MET A 230 -8.41 -3.63 -4.49
CA MET A 230 -7.86 -4.51 -3.45
C MET A 230 -8.84 -5.63 -3.04
N GLU A 231 -10.14 -5.35 -2.94
CA GLU A 231 -11.18 -6.36 -2.63
C GLU A 231 -11.24 -7.43 -3.73
N ILE A 232 -11.34 -7.00 -5.01
CA ILE A 232 -11.43 -7.91 -6.14
C ILE A 232 -10.15 -8.73 -6.29
N GLN A 233 -8.97 -8.11 -6.16
CA GLN A 233 -7.71 -8.85 -6.21
C GLN A 233 -7.54 -9.75 -4.99
N GLY A 234 -7.88 -9.27 -3.80
CA GLY A 234 -7.83 -10.03 -2.54
C GLY A 234 -8.69 -11.28 -2.56
N SER A 235 -9.83 -11.25 -3.29
CA SER A 235 -10.71 -12.40 -3.44
C SER A 235 -10.01 -13.66 -3.98
N ARG A 236 -8.93 -13.46 -4.73
CA ARG A 236 -8.18 -14.53 -5.41
C ARG A 236 -7.04 -15.12 -4.57
N LEU A 237 -6.73 -14.57 -3.40
CA LEU A 237 -5.56 -14.96 -2.60
C LEU A 237 -5.45 -16.48 -2.42
N ARG A 238 -6.57 -17.17 -2.12
CA ARG A 238 -6.61 -18.62 -1.91
C ARG A 238 -6.46 -19.45 -3.20
N ALA A 239 -6.63 -18.83 -4.37
CA ALA A 239 -6.52 -19.49 -5.67
C ALA A 239 -5.19 -19.21 -6.38
N ARG A 240 -4.33 -18.37 -5.79
CA ARG A 240 -3.07 -17.92 -6.41
C ARG A 240 -1.94 -18.92 -6.35
N THR A 241 -2.00 -19.85 -5.41
CA THR A 241 -0.97 -20.88 -5.23
C THR A 241 -1.59 -22.26 -5.19
N ASP A 242 -0.83 -23.27 -5.64
CA ASP A 242 -1.14 -24.66 -5.46
C ASP A 242 -0.76 -25.16 -4.05
N ALA A 243 -0.97 -26.45 -3.78
CA ALA A 243 -0.65 -27.06 -2.50
C ALA A 243 0.87 -27.09 -2.18
N THR A 244 1.72 -26.85 -3.17
CA THR A 244 3.17 -26.78 -3.02
C THR A 244 3.70 -25.33 -2.92
N GLY A 245 2.78 -24.34 -2.85
CA GLY A 245 3.13 -22.92 -2.82
C GLY A 245 3.50 -22.32 -4.19
N ARG A 246 3.39 -23.10 -5.29
CA ARG A 246 3.70 -22.59 -6.64
C ARG A 246 2.57 -21.70 -7.13
N PRO A 247 2.91 -20.58 -7.80
CA PRO A 247 1.91 -19.67 -8.33
C PRO A 247 1.08 -20.31 -9.46
N ILE A 248 -0.23 -20.07 -9.44
CA ILE A 248 -1.20 -20.46 -10.50
C ILE A 248 -1.55 -19.20 -11.33
N PRO A 249 -1.31 -19.19 -12.67
CA PRO A 249 -1.69 -18.08 -13.54
C PRO A 249 -3.18 -17.73 -13.44
N LEU A 250 -3.52 -16.45 -13.59
CA LEU A 250 -4.89 -15.95 -13.42
C LEU A 250 -5.94 -16.74 -14.23
N LEU A 251 -5.62 -17.05 -15.48
CA LEU A 251 -6.52 -17.79 -16.38
C LEU A 251 -6.68 -19.28 -16.02
N GLU A 252 -5.73 -19.83 -15.27
CA GLU A 252 -5.71 -21.22 -14.80
C GLU A 252 -6.29 -21.36 -13.38
N GLN A 253 -6.60 -20.24 -12.70
CA GLN A 253 -7.13 -20.26 -11.34
C GLN A 253 -8.54 -20.85 -11.28
N GLN A 254 -8.77 -21.68 -10.27
CA GLN A 254 -10.11 -22.19 -9.97
C GLN A 254 -10.98 -21.05 -9.40
N ARG A 255 -11.88 -20.50 -10.21
CA ARG A 255 -12.75 -19.38 -9.83
C ARG A 255 -13.69 -19.71 -8.67
N ALA A 256 -14.02 -20.98 -8.46
CA ALA A 256 -14.80 -21.45 -7.31
C ALA A 256 -14.08 -21.22 -5.95
N ARG A 257 -12.75 -21.05 -5.97
CA ARG A 257 -11.95 -20.72 -4.77
C ARG A 257 -11.86 -19.21 -4.50
N TRP A 258 -12.39 -18.37 -5.38
CA TRP A 258 -12.42 -16.92 -5.19
C TRP A 258 -13.47 -16.57 -4.14
N ASP A 259 -13.12 -15.64 -3.26
CA ASP A 259 -14.01 -15.17 -2.20
C ASP A 259 -15.10 -14.27 -2.78
N ARG A 260 -16.34 -14.79 -2.80
CA ARG A 260 -17.50 -14.09 -3.37
C ARG A 260 -17.86 -12.83 -2.61
N LEU A 261 -17.71 -12.83 -1.29
CA LEU A 261 -17.99 -11.66 -0.47
C LEU A 261 -17.05 -10.50 -0.80
N LEU A 262 -15.76 -10.79 -1.02
CA LEU A 262 -14.79 -9.78 -1.44
C LEU A 262 -15.08 -9.28 -2.86
N ILE A 263 -15.50 -10.15 -3.78
CA ILE A 263 -15.92 -9.73 -5.13
C ILE A 263 -17.11 -8.78 -5.04
N ASP A 264 -18.18 -9.17 -4.33
CA ASP A 264 -19.40 -8.36 -4.23
C ASP A 264 -19.14 -7.00 -3.60
N ARG A 265 -18.31 -6.94 -2.55
CA ARG A 265 -17.87 -5.69 -1.92
C ARG A 265 -17.05 -4.82 -2.86
N GLY A 266 -16.13 -5.45 -3.60
CA GLY A 266 -15.29 -4.74 -4.55
C GLY A 266 -16.09 -4.16 -5.70
N LEU A 267 -17.08 -4.89 -6.23
CA LEU A 267 -17.97 -4.40 -7.28
C LEU A 267 -18.84 -3.25 -6.76
N ALA A 268 -19.41 -3.36 -5.56
CA ALA A 268 -20.17 -2.26 -4.96
C ALA A 268 -19.30 -1.00 -4.72
N ALA A 269 -18.03 -1.17 -4.34
CA ALA A 269 -17.11 -0.05 -4.21
C ALA A 269 -16.77 0.58 -5.57
N LEU A 270 -16.65 -0.24 -6.63
CA LEU A 270 -16.45 0.25 -8.00
C LEU A 270 -17.66 1.03 -8.50
N ASP A 271 -18.87 0.50 -8.32
CA ASP A 271 -20.13 1.19 -8.67
C ASP A 271 -20.22 2.55 -7.94
N ARG A 272 -19.80 2.59 -6.67
CA ARG A 272 -19.72 3.85 -5.93
C ARG A 272 -18.70 4.81 -6.57
N ALA A 273 -17.49 4.34 -6.90
CA ALA A 273 -16.47 5.16 -7.56
C ALA A 273 -16.96 5.72 -8.89
N GLU A 274 -17.63 4.90 -9.72
CA GLU A 274 -18.14 5.27 -11.04
C GLU A 274 -19.37 6.20 -10.97
N SER A 275 -20.05 6.30 -9.81
CA SER A 275 -21.19 7.20 -9.62
C SER A 275 -20.80 8.67 -9.54
N PHE A 276 -19.53 9.00 -9.36
CA PHE A 276 -19.04 10.38 -9.36
C PHE A 276 -18.74 10.87 -10.77
N GLU A 277 -19.17 12.06 -11.12
CA GLU A 277 -18.90 12.66 -12.43
C GLU A 277 -17.39 12.91 -12.63
N GLY A 278 -16.87 12.53 -13.80
CA GLY A 278 -15.47 12.74 -14.16
C GLY A 278 -14.47 11.73 -13.55
N SER A 279 -14.93 10.75 -12.81
CA SER A 279 -14.10 9.82 -12.03
C SER A 279 -13.56 8.65 -12.85
N ARG A 280 -12.51 8.89 -13.63
CA ARG A 280 -11.76 7.80 -14.29
C ARG A 280 -10.27 7.90 -14.00
N GLY A 281 -9.94 8.01 -12.72
CA GLY A 281 -8.58 7.96 -12.25
C GLY A 281 -7.97 6.55 -12.32
N PRO A 282 -6.67 6.44 -12.06
CA PRO A 282 -5.92 5.19 -12.28
C PRO A 282 -6.42 4.02 -11.42
N TYR A 283 -6.84 4.22 -10.18
CA TYR A 283 -7.32 3.11 -9.34
C TYR A 283 -8.72 2.64 -9.77
N VAL A 284 -9.60 3.56 -10.17
CA VAL A 284 -10.93 3.21 -10.71
C VAL A 284 -10.79 2.39 -12.00
N LEU A 285 -9.91 2.82 -12.93
CA LEU A 285 -9.66 2.08 -14.17
C LEU A 285 -9.07 0.69 -13.92
N GLN A 286 -8.13 0.58 -13.00
CA GLN A 286 -7.53 -0.71 -12.60
C GLN A 286 -8.55 -1.63 -11.93
N ALA A 287 -9.44 -1.08 -11.10
CA ALA A 287 -10.54 -1.83 -10.50
C ALA A 287 -11.53 -2.33 -11.56
N ALA A 288 -11.85 -1.51 -12.56
CA ALA A 288 -12.71 -1.90 -13.68
C ALA A 288 -12.09 -3.04 -14.51
N ILE A 289 -10.77 -3.01 -14.75
CA ILE A 289 -10.05 -4.12 -15.39
C ILE A 289 -10.14 -5.39 -14.54
N ALA A 290 -9.93 -5.28 -13.22
CA ALA A 290 -10.06 -6.42 -12.31
C ALA A 290 -11.50 -6.96 -12.26
N ALA A 291 -12.51 -6.09 -12.35
CA ALA A 291 -13.92 -6.45 -12.41
C ALA A 291 -14.27 -7.26 -13.67
N CYS A 292 -13.68 -6.95 -14.85
CA CYS A 292 -13.88 -7.76 -16.06
C CYS A 292 -13.47 -9.22 -15.82
N HIS A 293 -12.40 -9.47 -15.08
CA HIS A 293 -11.99 -10.82 -14.71
C HIS A 293 -12.92 -11.46 -13.67
N ALA A 294 -13.46 -10.68 -12.74
CA ALA A 294 -14.33 -11.18 -11.68
C ALA A 294 -15.73 -11.54 -12.16
N HIS A 295 -16.26 -10.82 -13.16
CA HIS A 295 -17.57 -11.11 -13.76
C HIS A 295 -17.58 -12.39 -14.60
N ALA A 296 -16.48 -12.69 -15.30
CA ALA A 296 -16.39 -13.88 -16.13
C ALA A 296 -16.44 -15.16 -15.29
N ARG A 297 -17.27 -16.12 -15.67
CA ARG A 297 -17.38 -17.43 -15.02
C ARG A 297 -16.25 -18.37 -15.41
N THR A 298 -15.79 -18.23 -16.66
CA THR A 298 -14.67 -18.96 -17.25
C THR A 298 -13.65 -18.01 -17.84
N ALA A 299 -12.46 -18.49 -18.18
CA ALA A 299 -11.44 -17.67 -18.83
C ALA A 299 -11.87 -17.20 -20.24
N ASP A 300 -12.72 -17.98 -20.92
CA ASP A 300 -13.18 -17.70 -22.29
C ASP A 300 -14.29 -16.62 -22.31
N GLU A 301 -14.95 -16.37 -21.18
CA GLU A 301 -15.98 -15.32 -21.04
C GLU A 301 -15.41 -13.93 -20.70
N ILE A 302 -14.09 -13.80 -20.61
CA ILE A 302 -13.44 -12.51 -20.28
C ILE A 302 -13.62 -11.54 -21.47
N ASP A 303 -14.17 -10.37 -21.17
CA ASP A 303 -14.34 -9.28 -22.16
C ASP A 303 -13.00 -8.56 -22.41
N TRP A 304 -12.15 -9.18 -23.24
CA TRP A 304 -10.85 -8.64 -23.60
C TRP A 304 -10.91 -7.32 -24.36
N PRO A 305 -11.84 -7.10 -25.31
CA PRO A 305 -12.02 -5.79 -25.96
C PRO A 305 -12.28 -4.67 -24.93
N ARG A 306 -13.12 -4.92 -23.93
CA ARG A 306 -13.36 -3.96 -22.83
C ARG A 306 -12.10 -3.70 -22.02
N ILE A 307 -11.32 -4.74 -21.71
CA ILE A 307 -10.04 -4.60 -20.99
C ILE A 307 -9.06 -3.75 -21.80
N VAL A 308 -8.97 -3.92 -23.12
CA VAL A 308 -8.13 -3.07 -23.98
C VAL A 308 -8.56 -1.61 -23.89
N ALA A 309 -9.86 -1.31 -24.02
CA ALA A 309 -10.35 0.05 -23.90
C ALA A 309 -10.06 0.70 -22.54
N LEU A 310 -10.12 -0.09 -21.45
CA LEU A 310 -9.76 0.37 -20.11
C LEU A 310 -8.24 0.64 -19.98
N TYR A 311 -7.41 -0.19 -20.60
CA TYR A 311 -5.95 0.07 -20.66
C TYR A 311 -5.62 1.28 -21.52
N ASP A 312 -6.33 1.53 -22.62
CA ASP A 312 -6.16 2.76 -23.42
C ASP A 312 -6.45 4.02 -22.58
N ALA A 313 -7.53 3.99 -21.78
CA ALA A 313 -7.84 5.08 -20.86
C ALA A 313 -6.79 5.21 -19.74
N LEU A 314 -6.29 4.08 -19.20
CA LEU A 314 -5.27 4.07 -18.16
C LEU A 314 -3.93 4.61 -18.68
N ALA A 315 -3.53 4.26 -19.90
CA ALA A 315 -2.32 4.76 -20.54
C ALA A 315 -2.37 6.28 -20.78
N GLN A 316 -3.56 6.86 -21.00
CA GLN A 316 -3.75 8.31 -21.11
C GLN A 316 -3.70 9.02 -19.75
N SER A 317 -4.30 8.43 -18.71
CA SER A 317 -4.39 9.05 -17.38
C SER A 317 -3.12 8.85 -16.54
N ALA A 318 -2.43 7.73 -16.70
CA ALA A 318 -1.23 7.35 -15.94
C ALA A 318 -0.22 6.62 -16.87
N PRO A 319 0.45 7.35 -17.78
CA PRO A 319 1.39 6.78 -18.73
C PRO A 319 2.51 6.01 -18.00
N SER A 320 2.71 4.74 -18.37
CA SER A 320 3.76 3.90 -17.81
C SER A 320 4.13 2.78 -18.79
N PRO A 321 5.43 2.48 -18.97
CA PRO A 321 5.85 1.34 -19.80
C PRO A 321 5.25 0.00 -19.34
N ILE A 322 4.95 -0.15 -18.05
CA ILE A 322 4.30 -1.34 -17.49
C ILE A 322 2.82 -1.39 -17.88
N VAL A 323 2.13 -0.24 -17.89
CA VAL A 323 0.74 -0.16 -18.38
C VAL A 323 0.69 -0.55 -19.86
N GLU A 324 1.64 -0.06 -20.68
CA GLU A 324 1.75 -0.42 -22.08
C GLU A 324 2.03 -1.91 -22.30
N LEU A 325 2.91 -2.51 -21.50
CA LEU A 325 3.18 -3.95 -21.56
C LEU A 325 1.91 -4.76 -21.22
N ASN A 326 1.16 -4.37 -20.19
CA ASN A 326 -0.09 -5.01 -19.83
C ASN A 326 -1.17 -4.82 -20.91
N ARG A 327 -1.21 -3.63 -21.54
CA ARG A 327 -2.07 -3.34 -22.68
C ARG A 327 -1.75 -4.26 -23.86
N ALA A 328 -0.48 -4.47 -24.18
CA ALA A 328 -0.06 -5.38 -25.24
C ALA A 328 -0.54 -6.84 -25.00
N VAL A 329 -0.55 -7.28 -23.74
CA VAL A 329 -1.12 -8.59 -23.38
C VAL A 329 -2.62 -8.63 -23.60
N ALA A 330 -3.35 -7.60 -23.17
CA ALA A 330 -4.79 -7.52 -23.41
C ALA A 330 -5.13 -7.50 -24.92
N VAL A 331 -4.35 -6.75 -25.71
CA VAL A 331 -4.46 -6.71 -27.19
C VAL A 331 -4.19 -8.07 -27.79
N SER A 332 -3.15 -8.80 -27.32
CA SER A 332 -2.87 -10.17 -27.77
C SER A 332 -4.03 -11.12 -27.50
N MET A 333 -4.72 -10.96 -26.37
CA MET A 333 -5.87 -11.78 -26.00
C MET A 333 -7.13 -11.43 -26.81
N ALA A 334 -7.32 -10.15 -27.14
CA ALA A 334 -8.50 -9.68 -27.88
C ALA A 334 -8.35 -9.88 -29.42
N TYR A 335 -7.16 -9.63 -29.96
CA TYR A 335 -6.97 -9.48 -31.40
C TYR A 335 -5.89 -10.42 -31.96
N GLY A 336 -5.32 -11.27 -31.12
CA GLY A 336 -4.31 -12.27 -31.47
C GLY A 336 -2.86 -11.85 -31.18
N PRO A 337 -1.95 -12.85 -31.11
CA PRO A 337 -0.58 -12.65 -30.66
C PRO A 337 0.26 -11.75 -31.58
N ALA A 338 -0.07 -11.64 -32.85
CA ALA A 338 0.63 -10.76 -33.79
C ALA A 338 0.43 -9.28 -33.42
N ALA A 339 -0.79 -8.87 -33.12
CA ALA A 339 -1.09 -7.50 -32.71
C ALA A 339 -0.43 -7.14 -31.35
N GLY A 340 -0.39 -8.09 -30.41
CA GLY A 340 0.32 -7.91 -29.16
C GLY A 340 1.84 -7.80 -29.34
N LEU A 341 2.42 -8.58 -30.25
CA LEU A 341 3.86 -8.59 -30.54
C LEU A 341 4.33 -7.23 -31.11
N GLU A 342 3.57 -6.61 -31.98
CA GLU A 342 3.88 -5.28 -32.54
C GLU A 342 4.06 -4.24 -31.41
N LEU A 343 3.18 -4.27 -30.41
CA LEU A 343 3.25 -3.35 -29.26
C LEU A 343 4.45 -3.66 -28.37
N VAL A 344 4.74 -4.94 -28.13
CA VAL A 344 5.88 -5.34 -27.27
C VAL A 344 7.20 -5.02 -27.97
N ASP A 345 7.30 -5.19 -29.29
CA ASP A 345 8.50 -4.84 -30.08
C ASP A 345 8.80 -3.33 -29.97
N ALA A 346 7.78 -2.48 -29.94
CA ALA A 346 7.95 -1.04 -29.73
C ALA A 346 8.48 -0.70 -28.31
N LEU A 347 8.23 -1.57 -27.32
CA LEU A 347 8.72 -1.40 -25.96
C LEU A 347 10.14 -1.97 -25.73
N ALA A 348 10.70 -2.71 -26.68
CA ALA A 348 12.00 -3.36 -26.51
C ALA A 348 13.16 -2.39 -26.27
N THR A 349 13.03 -1.13 -26.71
CA THR A 349 14.04 -0.08 -26.52
C THR A 349 13.76 0.82 -25.33
N GLU A 350 12.69 0.57 -24.57
CA GLU A 350 12.31 1.39 -23.43
C GLU A 350 13.28 1.16 -22.26
N PRO A 351 14.03 2.20 -21.81
CA PRO A 351 15.06 2.04 -20.78
C PRO A 351 14.53 1.43 -19.47
N ALA A 352 13.31 1.77 -19.08
CA ALA A 352 12.66 1.27 -17.88
C ALA A 352 12.34 -0.24 -17.94
N LEU A 353 12.29 -0.83 -19.13
CA LEU A 353 11.96 -2.24 -19.35
C LEU A 353 13.15 -3.12 -19.72
N ILE A 354 14.33 -2.57 -20.02
CA ILE A 354 15.52 -3.34 -20.42
C ILE A 354 15.89 -4.39 -19.36
N ALA A 355 15.85 -4.03 -18.07
CA ALA A 355 16.12 -4.95 -16.96
C ALA A 355 14.84 -5.65 -16.44
N TYR A 356 13.70 -5.43 -17.08
CA TYR A 356 12.42 -5.97 -16.60
C TYR A 356 12.15 -7.34 -17.20
N HIS A 357 12.44 -8.38 -16.44
CA HIS A 357 12.36 -9.78 -16.86
C HIS A 357 11.01 -10.22 -17.45
N LEU A 358 9.93 -9.47 -17.29
CA LEU A 358 8.63 -9.80 -17.86
C LEU A 358 8.51 -9.39 -19.33
N LEU A 359 9.25 -8.40 -19.80
CA LEU A 359 9.24 -8.02 -21.21
C LEU A 359 9.65 -9.18 -22.14
N PRO A 360 10.85 -9.78 -21.98
CA PRO A 360 11.24 -10.94 -22.78
C PRO A 360 10.32 -12.16 -22.56
N ALA A 361 9.76 -12.34 -21.38
CA ALA A 361 8.84 -13.45 -21.13
C ALA A 361 7.51 -13.28 -21.88
N VAL A 362 6.94 -12.06 -21.95
CA VAL A 362 5.74 -11.76 -22.74
C VAL A 362 6.01 -11.89 -24.23
N ARG A 363 7.14 -11.34 -24.70
CA ARG A 363 7.56 -11.44 -26.10
C ARG A 363 7.75 -12.89 -26.51
N GLY A 364 8.45 -13.68 -25.70
CA GLY A 364 8.62 -15.12 -25.92
C GLY A 364 7.30 -15.90 -25.97
N ASP A 365 6.31 -15.58 -25.09
CA ASP A 365 4.98 -16.20 -25.13
C ASP A 365 4.24 -15.91 -26.45
N PHE A 366 4.33 -14.65 -26.95
CA PHE A 366 3.71 -14.30 -28.22
C PHE A 366 4.39 -14.98 -29.42
N LEU A 367 5.72 -15.05 -29.42
CA LEU A 367 6.49 -15.75 -30.45
C LEU A 367 6.16 -17.25 -30.46
N MET A 368 6.04 -17.90 -29.30
CA MET A 368 5.61 -19.30 -29.22
C MET A 368 4.21 -19.52 -29.84
N LYS A 369 3.25 -18.63 -29.53
CA LYS A 369 1.89 -18.69 -30.08
C LYS A 369 1.85 -18.48 -31.59
N LEU A 370 2.86 -17.79 -32.15
CA LEU A 370 3.02 -17.56 -33.60
C LEU A 370 3.83 -18.66 -34.27
N GLY A 371 4.32 -19.68 -33.56
CA GLY A 371 5.16 -20.75 -34.11
C GLY A 371 6.62 -20.35 -34.38
N ARG A 372 7.06 -19.17 -33.90
CA ARG A 372 8.43 -18.64 -34.04
C ARG A 372 9.32 -19.15 -32.89
N PHE A 373 9.54 -20.49 -32.85
CA PHE A 373 10.11 -21.17 -31.67
C PHE A 373 11.56 -20.80 -31.38
N ASP A 374 12.41 -20.60 -32.43
CA ASP A 374 13.82 -20.25 -32.24
C ASP A 374 13.97 -18.86 -31.61
N GLU A 375 13.19 -17.91 -32.08
CA GLU A 375 13.17 -16.55 -31.51
C GLU A 375 12.61 -16.55 -30.09
N ALA A 376 11.54 -17.31 -29.82
CA ALA A 376 10.99 -17.48 -28.49
C ALA A 376 12.01 -18.07 -27.50
N ALA A 377 12.81 -19.03 -27.93
CA ALA A 377 13.85 -19.65 -27.11
C ALA A 377 14.94 -18.64 -26.73
N SER A 378 15.37 -17.79 -27.67
CA SER A 378 16.34 -16.71 -27.42
C SER A 378 15.80 -15.70 -26.38
N GLU A 379 14.58 -15.21 -26.58
CA GLU A 379 13.94 -14.25 -25.66
C GLU A 379 13.80 -14.80 -24.24
N LEU A 380 13.39 -16.05 -24.11
CA LEU A 380 13.24 -16.68 -22.81
C LEU A 380 14.57 -16.92 -22.10
N ALA A 381 15.65 -17.17 -22.86
CA ALA A 381 16.99 -17.26 -22.31
C ALA A 381 17.52 -15.91 -21.80
N ASP A 382 17.29 -14.83 -22.54
CA ASP A 382 17.64 -13.46 -22.13
C ASP A 382 16.87 -13.02 -20.88
N GLY A 383 15.58 -13.31 -20.83
CA GLY A 383 14.74 -13.05 -19.65
C GLY A 383 15.19 -13.80 -18.40
N LEU A 384 15.80 -14.95 -18.55
CA LEU A 384 16.39 -15.69 -17.44
C LEU A 384 17.71 -15.08 -16.97
N ALA A 385 18.61 -14.72 -17.90
CA ALA A 385 19.87 -14.06 -17.58
C ALA A 385 19.62 -12.77 -16.79
N ALA A 386 18.61 -11.99 -17.15
CA ALA A 386 18.20 -10.78 -16.43
C ALA A 386 17.72 -11.06 -14.98
N ARG A 387 17.15 -12.24 -14.70
CA ARG A 387 16.75 -12.65 -13.34
C ARG A 387 17.92 -13.09 -12.47
N THR A 388 18.91 -13.77 -13.06
CA THR A 388 20.06 -14.32 -12.31
C THR A 388 21.06 -13.26 -11.88
N THR A 389 21.11 -12.12 -12.56
CA THR A 389 21.92 -10.95 -12.15
C THR A 389 21.30 -10.18 -10.99
N GLY A 390 19.98 -10.37 -10.70
CA GLY A 390 19.24 -9.72 -9.61
C GLY A 390 19.00 -10.59 -8.37
N CYS A 391 19.16 -11.92 -8.43
CA CYS A 391 18.90 -12.81 -7.29
C CYS A 391 19.64 -14.14 -7.49
N GLY A 392 20.70 -14.36 -6.74
CA GLY A 392 21.40 -15.64 -6.73
C GLY A 392 20.55 -16.74 -6.10
N HIS A 393 20.24 -17.76 -6.86
CA HIS A 393 19.73 -19.10 -6.58
C HIS A 393 18.40 -19.42 -7.28
N CYS A 394 18.47 -20.19 -8.34
CA CYS A 394 17.81 -21.48 -8.65
C CYS A 394 17.72 -21.80 -10.15
N PRO A 395 18.37 -22.87 -10.67
CA PRO A 395 18.34 -23.24 -12.10
C PRO A 395 17.15 -24.09 -12.57
N HIS A 396 16.26 -24.57 -11.70
CA HIS A 396 15.31 -25.65 -12.05
C HIS A 396 13.85 -25.26 -12.32
N GLN A 397 13.52 -23.97 -12.61
CA GLN A 397 12.12 -23.52 -12.74
C GLN A 397 11.73 -23.00 -14.14
N TRP A 398 12.24 -23.55 -15.20
CA TRP A 398 12.10 -23.03 -16.57
C TRP A 398 10.69 -23.06 -17.17
N VAL A 399 9.94 -24.11 -16.96
CA VAL A 399 8.54 -24.19 -17.44
C VAL A 399 7.62 -23.28 -16.62
N GLY A 400 8.02 -22.94 -15.39
CA GLY A 400 7.32 -22.01 -14.52
C GLY A 400 7.53 -20.52 -14.86
N ALA A 401 8.62 -20.14 -15.53
CA ALA A 401 8.96 -18.72 -15.75
C ALA A 401 8.08 -18.06 -16.82
N ALA A 402 7.82 -18.70 -17.94
CA ALA A 402 6.85 -18.23 -18.92
C ALA A 402 5.41 -18.25 -18.35
N ARG A 403 5.11 -19.24 -17.49
CA ARG A 403 3.87 -19.25 -16.71
C ARG A 403 3.82 -18.15 -15.66
N ALA A 404 4.91 -17.87 -14.94
CA ALA A 404 5.00 -16.82 -13.93
C ALA A 404 4.95 -15.40 -14.54
N ALA A 405 5.41 -15.21 -15.76
CA ALA A 405 5.26 -13.95 -16.50
C ALA A 405 3.79 -13.57 -16.69
N ARG A 406 2.93 -14.54 -17.07
CA ARG A 406 1.47 -14.37 -17.12
C ARG A 406 0.87 -13.96 -15.77
N TYR A 407 1.63 -14.14 -14.68
CA TYR A 407 1.17 -13.90 -13.32
C TYR A 407 1.29 -12.45 -12.89
N ARG A 408 2.36 -11.75 -13.29
CA ARG A 408 2.64 -10.37 -12.90
C ARG A 408 2.09 -9.33 -13.88
N ILE A 409 1.73 -9.75 -15.08
CA ILE A 409 1.30 -8.86 -16.17
C ILE A 409 -0.02 -8.15 -15.84
N PHE A 410 -0.90 -8.78 -15.07
CA PHE A 410 -2.16 -8.17 -14.62
C PHE A 410 -2.04 -7.46 -13.28
N GLN A 411 -0.82 -7.17 -12.80
CA GLN A 411 -0.59 -6.30 -11.66
C GLN A 411 -0.22 -4.90 -12.18
N PRO A 412 -1.08 -3.90 -11.99
CA PRO A 412 -0.72 -2.53 -12.28
C PRO A 412 0.34 -2.07 -11.28
N HIS A 413 1.59 -2.08 -11.68
CA HIS A 413 2.65 -1.39 -10.97
C HIS A 413 2.57 0.09 -11.32
N LEU A 414 1.98 0.90 -10.44
CA LEU A 414 2.31 2.32 -10.41
C LEU A 414 3.80 2.41 -10.09
N GLY A 415 4.58 2.89 -11.08
CA GLY A 415 6.01 2.79 -11.13
C GLY A 415 6.68 3.26 -9.84
N ARG A 416 7.58 2.43 -9.32
CA ARG A 416 8.76 2.99 -8.69
C ARG A 416 9.51 3.71 -9.81
N GLY A 417 9.38 5.06 -9.87
CA GLY A 417 10.28 5.88 -10.67
C GLY A 417 11.69 5.44 -10.37
N GLY A 418 12.40 5.02 -11.40
CA GLY A 418 13.74 4.48 -11.27
C GLY A 418 14.66 5.47 -10.61
N GLN A 419 15.13 5.11 -9.45
CA GLN A 419 16.45 5.47 -8.95
C GLN A 419 17.00 4.21 -8.30
N CYS A 420 17.71 3.42 -9.10
CA CYS A 420 18.74 2.54 -8.59
C CYS A 420 19.89 3.44 -8.12
N ASP A 421 19.79 4.00 -6.93
CA ASP A 421 20.96 4.45 -6.20
C ASP A 421 21.60 3.21 -5.59
N HIS A 422 22.66 2.73 -6.24
CA HIS A 422 23.65 1.91 -5.60
C HIS A 422 24.29 2.72 -4.46
N PRO A 423 24.28 2.26 -3.23
CA PRO A 423 25.31 2.67 -2.29
C PRO A 423 26.51 1.73 -2.50
N GLY A 424 27.59 2.27 -3.06
CA GLY A 424 28.92 1.74 -2.81
C GLY A 424 29.29 1.95 -1.35
N PHE A 425 29.90 0.88 -0.79
CA PHE A 425 30.46 0.69 0.56
C PHE A 425 29.46 0.51 1.71
#